data_dce4c0d05068822b45c87d0027776b46
#
_entry.id   dce4c0d05068822b45c87d0027776b46
#
_cell.length_a   1.000
_cell.length_b   1.000
_cell.length_c   1.000
_cell.angle_alpha   90.00
_cell.angle_beta   90.00
_cell.angle_gamma   90.00
#
_symmetry.space_group_name_H-M   'P 1'
#
loop_
_entity.id
_entity.type
_entity.pdbx_description
1 polymer ?
#
loop_
_entity_poly.entity_id
_entity_poly.type
_entity_poly.pdbx_seq_one_letter_code
_entity_poly.pdbx_strand_id
1 'polypeptide(L)'
;MHVAIIGNGIAGVTAARWLRKLDDAVQITLISAETEYFFSRTALMYAYMGHMRWEDLMPYEPFFWEKNRIDLKKAYVERVLTTEKQLKFGDGTTMPYDKLVLAVGSTWNKFGWPGQDLERVRGMVSAQDLQYLEEHTPEIERGVIVGGGLIGIELAEMLHSRQIPVTILIREPSYWSGALPPEESKMVSRHIRHYGFDLRENTELDTIHDDGSGAAGAVTTKDGERIECQYVGLTAGVHPNIDFLRDADGLELGRGIKVNSFLETSVADVYAIGDCAEIQEPKPGRRPVEAIWYTGRMMGETVAYNILGRQHAYDPGIWFNSAKFLDLEYQVYGEVPAKGREGLATLYWEHPDGEKAVRINYEESDGTIRGFNLMGIRYRHEVCEKWIRENTPVETVLQNLGLANFDPEFYEEYEEEVVKLYNQQTGKNLKLKQKRGLSAAIRFLRRRG
;
A
#
# COMPACT_ATOMS: atom_id res chain seq x y z
N MET A 1 13.87 30.56 -6.80
CA MET A 1 12.56 29.86 -6.86
C MET A 1 12.34 29.15 -5.55
N HIS A 2 11.21 29.41 -4.88
CA HIS A 2 10.80 28.78 -3.64
C HIS A 2 9.71 27.75 -3.91
N VAL A 3 9.99 26.49 -3.59
CA VAL A 3 9.04 25.37 -3.70
C VAL A 3 8.54 24.99 -2.31
N ALA A 4 7.24 25.16 -2.08
CA ALA A 4 6.56 24.70 -0.88
C ALA A 4 5.97 23.30 -1.15
N ILE A 5 6.16 22.36 -0.22
CA ILE A 5 5.62 21.00 -0.30
C ILE A 5 4.80 20.75 0.95
N ILE A 6 3.48 20.51 0.80
CA ILE A 6 2.59 20.17 1.91
C ILE A 6 2.49 18.66 2.01
N GLY A 7 3.00 18.10 3.09
CA GLY A 7 3.05 16.68 3.38
C GLY A 7 4.48 16.13 3.32
N ASN A 8 4.97 15.62 4.46
CA ASN A 8 6.29 14.99 4.61
C ASN A 8 6.25 13.46 4.51
N GLY A 9 5.22 12.90 3.86
CA GLY A 9 5.18 11.48 3.51
C GLY A 9 6.14 11.12 2.38
N ILE A 10 6.14 9.86 1.94
CA ILE A 10 7.09 9.35 0.93
C ILE A 10 7.09 10.18 -0.37
N ALA A 11 5.92 10.63 -0.83
CA ALA A 11 5.80 11.42 -2.04
C ALA A 11 6.47 12.79 -1.91
N GLY A 12 6.12 13.56 -0.86
CA GLY A 12 6.68 14.90 -0.62
C GLY A 12 8.18 14.89 -0.34
N VAL A 13 8.65 13.94 0.48
CA VAL A 13 10.08 13.78 0.77
C VAL A 13 10.88 13.37 -0.47
N THR A 14 10.32 12.50 -1.31
CA THR A 14 10.97 12.14 -2.56
C THR A 14 11.06 13.34 -3.50
N ALA A 15 9.98 14.14 -3.61
CA ALA A 15 10.00 15.38 -4.39
C ALA A 15 11.08 16.36 -3.91
N ALA A 16 11.14 16.61 -2.60
CA ALA A 16 12.16 17.50 -2.00
C ALA A 16 13.59 17.04 -2.29
N ARG A 17 13.86 15.74 -2.12
CA ARG A 17 15.18 15.14 -2.37
C ARG A 17 15.58 15.20 -3.85
N TRP A 18 14.65 14.91 -4.75
CA TRP A 18 14.91 14.97 -6.19
C TRP A 18 15.08 16.41 -6.69
N LEU A 19 14.28 17.37 -6.18
CA LEU A 19 14.49 18.79 -6.45
C LEU A 19 15.92 19.21 -6.08
N ARG A 20 16.35 18.89 -4.86
CA ARG A 20 17.71 19.20 -4.40
C ARG A 20 18.79 18.51 -5.23
N LYS A 21 18.58 17.27 -5.64
CA LYS A 21 19.50 16.53 -6.51
C LYS A 21 19.63 17.16 -7.90
N LEU A 22 18.55 17.73 -8.42
CA LEU A 22 18.48 18.27 -9.78
C LEU A 22 18.88 19.74 -9.88
N ASP A 23 18.68 20.50 -8.81
CA ASP A 23 19.00 21.93 -8.73
C ASP A 23 19.32 22.35 -7.29
N ASP A 24 20.56 22.77 -7.10
CA ASP A 24 21.10 23.22 -5.81
C ASP A 24 20.57 24.60 -5.37
N ALA A 25 20.05 25.42 -6.30
CA ALA A 25 19.63 26.81 -6.04
C ALA A 25 18.16 26.92 -5.58
N VAL A 26 17.36 25.86 -5.72
CA VAL A 26 15.95 25.87 -5.30
C VAL A 26 15.86 25.97 -3.78
N GLN A 27 15.09 26.92 -3.27
CA GLN A 27 14.66 26.94 -1.87
C GLN A 27 13.52 25.95 -1.70
N ILE A 28 13.60 25.05 -0.72
CA ILE A 28 12.62 23.99 -0.50
C ILE A 28 12.13 24.07 0.94
N THR A 29 10.81 24.21 1.12
CA THR A 29 10.17 24.10 2.44
C THR A 29 9.22 22.92 2.45
N LEU A 30 9.49 21.95 3.31
CA LEU A 30 8.64 20.75 3.53
C LEU A 30 7.78 20.99 4.78
N ILE A 31 6.45 20.98 4.61
CA ILE A 31 5.48 21.36 5.64
C ILE A 31 4.71 20.12 6.07
N SER A 32 4.58 19.93 7.38
CA SER A 32 3.78 18.83 7.93
C SER A 32 3.09 19.23 9.23
N ALA A 33 1.83 18.87 9.36
CA ALA A 33 1.11 18.98 10.63
C ALA A 33 1.33 17.77 11.55
N GLU A 34 1.71 16.62 10.97
CA GLU A 34 1.78 15.34 11.66
C GLU A 34 3.05 15.19 12.50
N THR A 35 4.20 15.23 11.86
CA THR A 35 5.52 15.10 12.49
C THR A 35 6.50 16.10 11.90
N GLU A 36 7.55 16.43 12.65
CA GLU A 36 8.62 17.28 12.13
C GLU A 36 9.42 16.55 11.06
N TYR A 37 9.83 15.31 11.35
CA TYR A 37 10.63 14.50 10.46
C TYR A 37 9.80 13.46 9.71
N PHE A 38 10.26 13.08 8.54
CA PHE A 38 9.70 11.96 7.79
C PHE A 38 9.90 10.65 8.54
N PHE A 39 8.87 9.83 8.57
CA PHE A 39 8.93 8.46 9.06
C PHE A 39 8.30 7.47 8.07
N SER A 40 8.70 6.21 8.15
CA SER A 40 8.13 5.12 7.34
C SER A 40 6.77 4.71 7.89
N ARG A 41 5.69 5.24 7.30
CA ARG A 41 4.30 4.97 7.72
C ARG A 41 3.95 3.48 7.73
N THR A 42 4.46 2.73 6.77
CA THR A 42 4.27 1.28 6.68
C THR A 42 4.94 0.49 7.82
N ALA A 43 5.76 1.15 8.63
CA ALA A 43 6.44 0.55 9.77
C ALA A 43 5.81 0.91 11.13
N LEU A 44 4.70 1.67 11.17
CA LEU A 44 4.00 2.03 12.42
C LEU A 44 3.66 0.79 13.26
N MET A 45 3.20 -0.28 12.61
CA MET A 45 2.90 -1.53 13.29
C MET A 45 4.11 -2.12 14.05
N TYR A 46 5.31 -2.02 13.49
CA TYR A 46 6.52 -2.56 14.13
C TYR A 46 6.93 -1.79 15.37
N ALA A 47 6.63 -0.48 15.43
CA ALA A 47 6.81 0.31 16.65
C ALA A 47 5.87 -0.17 17.75
N TYR A 48 4.57 -0.31 17.46
CA TYR A 48 3.58 -0.82 18.43
C TYR A 48 3.92 -2.23 18.93
N MET A 49 4.37 -3.10 18.05
CA MET A 49 4.76 -4.48 18.38
C MET A 49 6.08 -4.57 19.15
N GLY A 50 6.79 -3.44 19.31
CA GLY A 50 8.10 -3.40 20.00
C GLY A 50 9.27 -3.95 19.18
N HIS A 51 9.09 -4.16 17.88
CA HIS A 51 10.15 -4.62 16.98
C HIS A 51 11.09 -3.49 16.57
N MET A 52 10.62 -2.24 16.59
CA MET A 52 11.38 -1.03 16.27
C MET A 52 11.03 0.07 17.28
N ARG A 53 12.01 0.91 17.61
CA ARG A 53 11.73 2.15 18.35
C ARG A 53 11.19 3.20 17.39
N TRP A 54 10.55 4.24 17.91
CA TRP A 54 10.06 5.35 17.08
C TRP A 54 11.14 5.97 16.19
N GLU A 55 12.34 6.17 16.75
CA GLU A 55 13.49 6.74 16.04
C GLU A 55 13.93 5.85 14.87
N ASP A 56 13.77 4.54 14.97
CA ASP A 56 14.15 3.58 13.92
C ASP A 56 13.18 3.63 12.71
N LEU A 57 12.00 4.27 12.87
CA LEU A 57 11.07 4.54 11.77
C LEU A 57 11.53 5.69 10.86
N MET A 58 12.51 6.51 11.29
CA MET A 58 13.00 7.67 10.57
C MET A 58 14.21 7.29 9.70
N PRO A 59 14.05 7.19 8.35
CA PRO A 59 15.14 6.75 7.48
C PRO A 59 16.25 7.79 7.31
N TYR A 60 16.02 9.00 7.77
CA TYR A 60 16.99 10.11 7.67
C TYR A 60 17.25 10.70 9.04
N GLU A 61 18.55 10.86 9.36
CA GLU A 61 19.00 11.53 10.56
C GLU A 61 18.58 13.03 10.56
N PRO A 62 18.36 13.66 11.72
CA PRO A 62 17.95 15.07 11.80
C PRO A 62 18.85 16.02 11.01
N PHE A 63 20.17 15.81 11.03
CA PHE A 63 21.13 16.64 10.29
C PHE A 63 21.03 16.51 8.75
N PHE A 64 20.35 15.47 8.25
CA PHE A 64 20.15 15.25 6.82
C PHE A 64 19.45 16.45 6.16
N TRP A 65 18.44 17.00 6.81
CA TRP A 65 17.59 18.06 6.28
C TRP A 65 18.39 19.37 6.12
N GLU A 66 19.10 19.79 7.16
CA GLU A 66 19.98 20.96 7.13
C GLU A 66 21.09 20.79 6.09
N LYS A 67 21.79 19.64 6.09
CA LYS A 67 22.84 19.32 5.12
C LYS A 67 22.36 19.40 3.67
N ASN A 68 21.11 19.03 3.41
CA ASN A 68 20.49 19.10 2.08
C ASN A 68 19.73 20.40 1.86
N ARG A 69 19.78 21.37 2.77
CA ARG A 69 19.11 22.67 2.66
C ARG A 69 17.62 22.50 2.32
N ILE A 70 16.94 21.60 3.06
CA ILE A 70 15.51 21.39 3.03
C ILE A 70 14.97 21.92 4.35
N ASP A 71 14.25 23.03 4.30
CA ASP A 71 13.65 23.64 5.48
C ASP A 71 12.43 22.83 5.92
N LEU A 72 12.38 22.43 7.18
CA LEU A 72 11.24 21.75 7.77
C LEU A 72 10.34 22.75 8.51
N LYS A 73 9.03 22.68 8.26
CA LYS A 73 8.04 23.50 8.97
C LYS A 73 6.93 22.60 9.54
N LYS A 74 6.96 22.38 10.85
CA LYS A 74 5.84 21.73 11.54
C LYS A 74 4.71 22.74 11.73
N ALA A 75 3.70 22.68 10.84
CA ALA A 75 2.54 23.56 10.87
C ALA A 75 1.35 22.97 10.14
N TYR A 76 0.14 23.28 10.58
CA TYR A 76 -1.09 22.97 9.86
C TYR A 76 -1.40 24.05 8.85
N VAL A 77 -1.52 23.68 7.56
CA VAL A 77 -1.97 24.59 6.50
C VAL A 77 -3.51 24.62 6.54
N GLU A 78 -4.05 25.75 6.92
CA GLU A 78 -5.50 25.96 7.00
C GLU A 78 -6.11 26.22 5.62
N ARG A 79 -5.43 27.05 4.79
CA ARG A 79 -5.90 27.41 3.44
C ARG A 79 -4.75 27.56 2.46
N VAL A 80 -5.04 27.20 1.22
CA VAL A 80 -4.17 27.46 0.06
C VAL A 80 -4.78 28.60 -0.75
N LEU A 81 -4.11 29.76 -0.76
CA LEU A 81 -4.50 30.96 -1.49
C LEU A 81 -3.80 30.93 -2.85
N THR A 82 -4.41 30.27 -3.81
CA THR A 82 -3.81 29.99 -5.13
C THR A 82 -3.54 31.23 -5.95
N THR A 83 -4.45 32.19 -5.93
CA THR A 83 -4.35 33.46 -6.66
C THR A 83 -3.18 34.31 -6.13
N GLU A 84 -3.02 34.40 -4.81
CA GLU A 84 -1.98 35.16 -4.14
C GLU A 84 -0.64 34.38 -4.06
N LYS A 85 -0.65 33.08 -4.40
CA LYS A 85 0.46 32.15 -4.19
C LYS A 85 0.95 32.15 -2.73
N GLN A 86 0.04 32.01 -1.78
CA GLN A 86 0.33 31.99 -0.35
C GLN A 86 -0.32 30.79 0.34
N LEU A 87 0.35 30.29 1.37
CA LEU A 87 -0.21 29.35 2.33
C LEU A 87 -0.58 30.11 3.59
N LYS A 88 -1.79 29.89 4.13
CA LYS A 88 -2.22 30.38 5.42
C LYS A 88 -2.17 29.25 6.43
N PHE A 89 -1.50 29.46 7.54
CA PHE A 89 -1.38 28.48 8.63
C PHE A 89 -2.43 28.69 9.73
N GLY A 90 -2.66 27.65 10.51
CA GLY A 90 -3.62 27.69 11.63
C GLY A 90 -3.26 28.68 12.74
N ASP A 91 -2.01 29.13 12.83
CA ASP A 91 -1.56 30.20 13.73
C ASP A 91 -1.79 31.63 13.17
N GLY A 92 -2.41 31.73 12.00
CA GLY A 92 -2.69 32.99 11.29
C GLY A 92 -1.53 33.52 10.46
N THR A 93 -0.34 32.95 10.51
CA THR A 93 0.79 33.37 9.67
C THR A 93 0.62 32.93 8.21
N THR A 94 1.34 33.58 7.30
CA THR A 94 1.32 33.21 5.88
C THR A 94 2.74 32.96 5.35
N MET A 95 2.84 32.19 4.25
CA MET A 95 4.09 31.92 3.57
C MET A 95 3.88 31.96 2.04
N PRO A 96 4.64 32.79 1.31
CA PRO A 96 4.59 32.82 -0.14
C PRO A 96 5.32 31.61 -0.74
N TYR A 97 4.95 31.23 -1.98
CA TYR A 97 5.63 30.23 -2.79
C TYR A 97 5.68 30.62 -4.26
N ASP A 98 6.68 30.14 -4.98
CA ASP A 98 6.71 30.21 -6.45
C ASP A 98 6.02 28.98 -7.07
N LYS A 99 6.26 27.80 -6.49
CA LYS A 99 5.67 26.52 -6.87
C LYS A 99 5.16 25.81 -5.63
N LEU A 100 4.03 25.09 -5.76
CA LEU A 100 3.40 24.34 -4.68
C LEU A 100 3.25 22.86 -5.06
N VAL A 101 3.60 21.97 -4.14
CA VAL A 101 3.34 20.53 -4.26
C VAL A 101 2.39 20.11 -3.14
N LEU A 102 1.24 19.57 -3.51
CA LEU A 102 0.25 18.99 -2.62
C LEU A 102 0.54 17.48 -2.49
N ALA A 103 1.07 17.04 -1.36
CA ALA A 103 1.43 15.66 -1.04
C ALA A 103 0.76 15.20 0.27
N VAL A 104 -0.50 15.59 0.45
CA VAL A 104 -1.24 15.55 1.71
C VAL A 104 -1.76 14.16 2.11
N GLY A 105 -1.51 13.15 1.27
CA GLY A 105 -1.83 11.76 1.57
C GLY A 105 -3.32 11.45 1.64
N SER A 106 -3.65 10.47 2.46
CA SER A 106 -5.01 9.96 2.64
C SER A 106 -5.37 9.87 4.12
N THR A 107 -6.66 9.76 4.40
CA THR A 107 -7.23 9.50 5.72
C THR A 107 -8.19 8.33 5.67
N TRP A 108 -8.48 7.69 6.80
CA TRP A 108 -9.38 6.55 6.87
C TRP A 108 -10.84 6.95 6.70
N ASN A 109 -11.62 6.04 6.12
CA ASN A 109 -13.03 6.27 5.82
C ASN A 109 -13.93 6.15 7.05
N LYS A 110 -14.89 7.07 7.12
CA LYS A 110 -16.11 6.99 7.95
C LYS A 110 -17.32 6.87 7.01
N PHE A 111 -18.16 5.87 7.23
CA PHE A 111 -19.33 5.61 6.37
C PHE A 111 -20.67 6.00 7.00
N GLY A 112 -20.65 6.77 8.08
CA GLY A 112 -21.85 7.23 8.78
C GLY A 112 -22.42 6.20 9.75
N TRP A 113 -21.62 5.22 10.20
CA TRP A 113 -22.08 4.28 11.23
C TRP A 113 -22.41 5.00 12.53
N PRO A 114 -23.58 4.74 13.15
CA PRO A 114 -23.85 5.24 14.48
C PRO A 114 -22.73 4.86 15.44
N GLY A 115 -22.22 5.83 16.20
CA GLY A 115 -21.13 5.63 17.15
C GLY A 115 -19.71 5.67 16.56
N GLN A 116 -19.54 5.96 15.26
CA GLN A 116 -18.20 6.02 14.62
C GLN A 116 -17.30 7.15 15.15
N ASP A 117 -17.85 8.08 15.92
CA ASP A 117 -17.14 9.23 16.51
C ASP A 117 -16.90 9.08 18.03
N LEU A 118 -17.25 7.94 18.61
CA LEU A 118 -16.96 7.62 20.01
C LEU A 118 -15.44 7.49 20.23
N GLU A 119 -15.01 7.71 21.48
CA GLU A 119 -13.64 7.40 21.88
C GLU A 119 -13.32 5.92 21.62
N ARG A 120 -12.07 5.59 21.37
CA ARG A 120 -11.58 4.25 21.02
C ARG A 120 -12.17 3.68 19.71
N VAL A 121 -12.73 4.57 18.84
CA VAL A 121 -13.08 4.25 17.45
C VAL A 121 -12.12 4.99 16.52
N ARG A 122 -11.21 4.26 15.85
CA ARG A 122 -10.17 4.88 15.03
C ARG A 122 -9.71 4.03 13.86
N GLY A 123 -9.13 4.69 12.83
CA GLY A 123 -8.29 4.05 11.83
C GLY A 123 -6.84 3.91 12.31
N MET A 124 -5.94 3.47 11.39
CA MET A 124 -4.50 3.39 11.64
C MET A 124 -3.77 3.88 10.38
N VAL A 125 -3.62 5.21 10.26
CA VAL A 125 -2.95 5.84 9.11
C VAL A 125 -1.95 6.92 9.51
N SER A 126 -1.89 7.32 10.78
CA SER A 126 -1.05 8.42 11.26
C SER A 126 -0.26 8.06 12.52
N ALA A 127 0.80 8.86 12.78
CA ALA A 127 1.53 8.77 14.05
C ALA A 127 0.62 9.03 15.27
N GLN A 128 -0.37 9.92 15.10
CA GLN A 128 -1.36 10.22 16.15
C GLN A 128 -2.31 9.04 16.41
N ASP A 129 -2.64 8.25 15.38
CA ASP A 129 -3.43 7.02 15.55
C ASP A 129 -2.64 5.97 16.32
N LEU A 130 -1.33 5.83 16.04
CA LEU A 130 -0.44 4.95 16.79
C LEU A 130 -0.32 5.39 18.25
N GLN A 131 -0.04 6.68 18.49
CA GLN A 131 0.05 7.23 19.85
C GLN A 131 -1.23 7.00 20.63
N TYR A 132 -2.38 7.29 20.00
CA TYR A 132 -3.68 7.06 20.61
C TYR A 132 -3.91 5.59 20.98
N LEU A 133 -3.56 4.66 20.10
CA LEU A 133 -3.70 3.23 20.38
C LEU A 133 -2.78 2.79 21.52
N GLU A 134 -1.52 3.25 21.56
CA GLU A 134 -0.58 2.96 22.66
C GLU A 134 -1.13 3.44 24.01
N GLU A 135 -1.66 4.66 24.07
CA GLU A 135 -2.21 5.26 25.28
C GLU A 135 -3.41 4.48 25.84
N HIS A 136 -4.27 3.95 24.93
CA HIS A 136 -5.51 3.25 25.33
C HIS A 136 -5.37 1.73 25.39
N THR A 137 -4.24 1.16 24.93
CA THR A 137 -4.01 -0.29 24.94
C THR A 137 -4.30 -0.96 26.30
N PRO A 138 -3.94 -0.36 27.47
CA PRO A 138 -4.26 -0.98 28.77
C PRO A 138 -5.75 -1.13 29.09
N GLU A 139 -6.61 -0.41 28.38
CA GLU A 139 -8.06 -0.42 28.57
C GLU A 139 -8.77 -1.39 27.62
N ILE A 140 -8.03 -2.01 26.69
CA ILE A 140 -8.59 -2.84 25.60
C ILE A 140 -8.51 -4.32 26.00
N GLU A 141 -9.64 -4.93 26.30
CA GLU A 141 -9.76 -6.37 26.54
C GLU A 141 -10.07 -7.14 25.24
N ARG A 142 -10.74 -6.48 24.26
CA ARG A 142 -11.07 -7.01 22.94
C ARG A 142 -11.14 -5.87 21.92
N GLY A 143 -10.56 -6.12 20.73
CA GLY A 143 -10.70 -5.24 19.57
C GLY A 143 -11.64 -5.80 18.51
N VAL A 144 -12.40 -4.94 17.85
CA VAL A 144 -13.15 -5.26 16.64
C VAL A 144 -12.57 -4.46 15.48
N ILE A 145 -12.16 -5.15 14.41
CA ILE A 145 -11.61 -4.53 13.20
C ILE A 145 -12.66 -4.62 12.10
N VAL A 146 -12.99 -3.48 11.48
CA VAL A 146 -13.98 -3.39 10.41
C VAL A 146 -13.28 -3.12 9.08
N GLY A 147 -13.23 -4.14 8.22
CA GLY A 147 -12.61 -4.06 6.89
C GLY A 147 -11.54 -5.11 6.64
N GLY A 148 -11.55 -5.70 5.44
CA GLY A 148 -10.71 -6.80 5.01
C GLY A 148 -9.53 -6.36 4.12
N GLY A 149 -8.86 -5.26 4.45
CA GLY A 149 -7.70 -4.74 3.73
C GLY A 149 -6.37 -4.90 4.48
N LEU A 150 -5.28 -4.38 3.90
CA LEU A 150 -3.94 -4.46 4.51
C LEU A 150 -3.87 -3.76 5.86
N ILE A 151 -4.47 -2.56 5.99
CA ILE A 151 -4.49 -1.84 7.28
C ILE A 151 -5.25 -2.65 8.35
N GLY A 152 -6.29 -3.37 7.95
CA GLY A 152 -7.08 -4.20 8.88
C GLY A 152 -6.27 -5.35 9.47
N ILE A 153 -5.51 -6.08 8.66
CA ILE A 153 -4.67 -7.17 9.16
C ILE A 153 -3.48 -6.65 9.97
N GLU A 154 -2.87 -5.53 9.56
CA GLU A 154 -1.79 -4.89 10.31
C GLU A 154 -2.27 -4.47 11.70
N LEU A 155 -3.42 -3.80 11.81
CA LEU A 155 -3.99 -3.40 13.10
C LEU A 155 -4.41 -4.60 13.96
N ALA A 156 -4.94 -5.67 13.33
CA ALA A 156 -5.26 -6.91 14.03
C ALA A 156 -3.98 -7.57 14.59
N GLU A 157 -2.90 -7.64 13.80
CA GLU A 157 -1.59 -8.16 14.23
C GLU A 157 -1.00 -7.33 15.40
N MET A 158 -1.15 -5.99 15.34
CA MET A 158 -0.74 -5.09 16.42
C MET A 158 -1.43 -5.47 17.74
N LEU A 159 -2.76 -5.53 17.77
CA LEU A 159 -3.51 -5.89 18.97
C LEU A 159 -3.18 -7.31 19.46
N HIS A 160 -3.07 -8.26 18.55
CA HIS A 160 -2.71 -9.64 18.85
C HIS A 160 -1.32 -9.76 19.50
N SER A 161 -0.35 -8.94 19.08
CA SER A 161 1.00 -8.91 19.68
C SER A 161 0.99 -8.52 21.16
N ARG A 162 -0.05 -7.82 21.61
CA ARG A 162 -0.31 -7.45 23.02
C ARG A 162 -1.29 -8.42 23.71
N GLN A 163 -1.57 -9.58 23.08
CA GLN A 163 -2.47 -10.61 23.58
C GLN A 163 -3.94 -10.15 23.71
N ILE A 164 -4.34 -9.15 22.94
CA ILE A 164 -5.71 -8.66 22.88
C ILE A 164 -6.46 -9.50 21.83
N PRO A 165 -7.55 -10.20 22.20
CA PRO A 165 -8.39 -10.92 21.26
C PRO A 165 -9.00 -9.97 20.22
N VAL A 166 -9.03 -10.40 18.95
CA VAL A 166 -9.53 -9.59 17.85
C VAL A 166 -10.61 -10.32 17.07
N THR A 167 -11.74 -9.64 16.85
CA THR A 167 -12.77 -10.02 15.89
C THR A 167 -12.62 -9.15 14.64
N ILE A 168 -12.58 -9.74 13.47
CA ILE A 168 -12.47 -9.04 12.18
C ILE A 168 -13.78 -9.19 11.43
N LEU A 169 -14.45 -8.07 11.12
CA LEU A 169 -15.70 -8.03 10.35
C LEU A 169 -15.41 -7.65 8.90
N ILE A 170 -15.76 -8.51 7.97
CA ILE A 170 -15.67 -8.25 6.54
C ILE A 170 -17.00 -8.56 5.84
N ARG A 171 -17.47 -7.65 5.01
CA ARG A 171 -18.70 -7.85 4.22
C ARG A 171 -18.50 -8.79 3.03
N GLU A 172 -17.26 -9.02 2.66
CA GLU A 172 -16.85 -9.88 1.55
C GLU A 172 -16.85 -11.36 1.97
N PRO A 173 -16.96 -12.33 1.00
CA PRO A 173 -16.99 -13.75 1.30
C PRO A 173 -15.63 -14.37 1.69
N SER A 174 -14.54 -13.60 1.55
CA SER A 174 -13.20 -13.97 1.97
C SER A 174 -12.32 -12.75 2.08
N TYR A 175 -11.20 -12.86 2.81
CA TYR A 175 -10.33 -11.72 3.12
C TYR A 175 -9.70 -11.12 1.86
N TRP A 176 -9.84 -9.81 1.70
CA TRP A 176 -9.30 -9.01 0.59
C TRP A 176 -9.72 -9.46 -0.81
N SER A 177 -10.91 -10.07 -0.94
CA SER A 177 -11.43 -10.60 -2.22
C SER A 177 -11.72 -9.53 -3.28
N GLY A 178 -11.66 -8.25 -2.93
CA GLY A 178 -11.70 -7.13 -3.89
C GLY A 178 -10.37 -6.91 -4.64
N ALA A 179 -9.28 -7.50 -4.15
CA ALA A 179 -7.94 -7.37 -4.72
C ALA A 179 -7.32 -8.72 -5.12
N LEU A 180 -7.57 -9.78 -4.33
CA LEU A 180 -7.06 -11.12 -4.59
C LEU A 180 -8.06 -11.98 -5.35
N PRO A 181 -7.60 -12.86 -6.25
CA PRO A 181 -8.43 -13.94 -6.78
C PRO A 181 -8.95 -14.87 -5.66
N PRO A 182 -10.01 -15.64 -5.93
CA PRO A 182 -10.70 -16.40 -4.89
C PRO A 182 -9.85 -17.40 -4.13
N GLU A 183 -8.89 -18.02 -4.78
CA GLU A 183 -8.03 -19.06 -4.19
C GLU A 183 -7.09 -18.41 -3.15
N GLU A 184 -6.39 -17.36 -3.52
CA GLU A 184 -5.48 -16.64 -2.61
C GLU A 184 -6.25 -15.92 -1.51
N SER A 185 -7.40 -15.33 -1.81
CA SER A 185 -8.27 -14.70 -0.82
C SER A 185 -8.72 -15.70 0.26
N LYS A 186 -9.10 -16.93 -0.13
CA LYS A 186 -9.42 -18.03 0.80
C LYS A 186 -8.18 -18.51 1.56
N MET A 187 -7.01 -18.55 0.92
CA MET A 187 -5.75 -18.89 1.60
C MET A 187 -5.49 -17.90 2.74
N VAL A 188 -5.60 -16.58 2.49
CA VAL A 188 -5.46 -15.55 3.52
C VAL A 188 -6.48 -15.73 4.64
N SER A 189 -7.76 -16.01 4.32
CA SER A 189 -8.79 -16.27 5.33
C SER A 189 -8.47 -17.48 6.21
N ARG A 190 -7.96 -18.58 5.63
CA ARG A 190 -7.52 -19.76 6.40
C ARG A 190 -6.35 -19.42 7.30
N HIS A 191 -5.40 -18.65 6.80
CA HIS A 191 -4.20 -18.23 7.53
C HIS A 191 -4.55 -17.35 8.72
N ILE A 192 -5.43 -16.37 8.55
CA ILE A 192 -5.94 -15.50 9.63
C ILE A 192 -6.58 -16.34 10.74
N ARG A 193 -7.43 -17.33 10.38
CA ARG A 193 -8.05 -18.21 11.37
C ARG A 193 -7.05 -19.14 12.06
N HIS A 194 -6.01 -19.57 11.35
CA HIS A 194 -4.94 -20.39 11.92
C HIS A 194 -4.21 -19.66 13.06
N TYR A 195 -4.06 -18.34 12.94
CA TYR A 195 -3.50 -17.46 14.00
C TYR A 195 -4.47 -17.16 15.15
N GLY A 196 -5.67 -17.72 15.12
CA GLY A 196 -6.65 -17.61 16.22
C GLY A 196 -7.51 -16.35 16.18
N PHE A 197 -7.52 -15.60 15.07
CA PHE A 197 -8.44 -14.48 14.90
C PHE A 197 -9.87 -14.95 14.64
N ASP A 198 -10.85 -14.25 15.23
CA ASP A 198 -12.27 -14.44 14.95
C ASP A 198 -12.65 -13.68 13.67
N LEU A 199 -12.42 -14.31 12.51
CA LEU A 199 -12.74 -13.73 11.20
C LEU A 199 -14.19 -14.01 10.82
N ARG A 200 -15.01 -12.97 10.74
CA ARG A 200 -16.42 -12.96 10.35
C ARG A 200 -16.56 -12.48 8.90
N GLU A 201 -16.73 -13.43 7.99
CA GLU A 201 -17.00 -13.17 6.57
C GLU A 201 -18.49 -12.92 6.34
N ASN A 202 -18.83 -12.17 5.26
CA ASN A 202 -20.21 -11.75 4.94
C ASN A 202 -20.91 -11.01 6.11
N THR A 203 -20.13 -10.32 6.94
CA THR A 203 -20.62 -9.66 8.16
C THR A 203 -20.36 -8.17 8.08
N GLU A 204 -21.42 -7.38 8.16
CA GLU A 204 -21.33 -5.90 8.11
C GLU A 204 -21.58 -5.29 9.48
N LEU A 205 -20.79 -4.26 9.82
CA LEU A 205 -21.06 -3.41 10.95
C LEU A 205 -22.37 -2.64 10.75
N ASP A 206 -23.22 -2.59 11.78
CA ASP A 206 -24.40 -1.74 11.84
C ASP A 206 -24.18 -0.54 12.77
N THR A 207 -23.89 -0.79 14.03
CA THR A 207 -23.82 0.24 15.06
C THR A 207 -22.66 -0.02 16.02
N ILE A 208 -22.01 1.05 16.50
CA ILE A 208 -21.04 1.04 17.59
C ILE A 208 -21.72 1.64 18.81
N HIS A 209 -21.72 0.94 19.94
CA HIS A 209 -22.40 1.34 21.16
C HIS A 209 -21.44 1.97 22.16
N ASP A 210 -21.94 3.03 22.81
CA ASP A 210 -21.28 3.70 23.94
C ASP A 210 -21.29 2.77 25.18
N ASP A 211 -20.19 2.73 25.93
CA ASP A 211 -20.06 2.03 27.21
C ASP A 211 -20.66 2.82 28.37
N GLY A 212 -21.20 4.02 28.11
CA GLY A 212 -21.73 4.97 29.09
C GLY A 212 -20.74 6.06 29.50
N SER A 213 -19.50 6.04 29.01
CA SER A 213 -18.46 7.05 29.22
C SER A 213 -18.19 7.94 28.01
N GLY A 214 -18.79 7.64 26.86
CA GLY A 214 -18.49 8.27 25.57
C GLY A 214 -17.52 7.47 24.73
N ALA A 215 -17.14 6.26 25.14
CA ALA A 215 -16.20 5.38 24.43
C ALA A 215 -16.89 4.12 23.90
N ALA A 216 -16.27 3.43 22.95
CA ALA A 216 -16.79 2.19 22.39
C ALA A 216 -16.84 1.07 23.46
N GLY A 217 -18.03 0.43 23.63
CA GLY A 217 -18.26 -0.69 24.52
C GLY A 217 -18.71 -1.97 23.82
N ALA A 218 -19.32 -1.86 22.64
CA ALA A 218 -19.72 -3.00 21.82
C ALA A 218 -19.99 -2.56 20.39
N VAL A 219 -20.08 -3.54 19.48
CA VAL A 219 -20.64 -3.35 18.13
C VAL A 219 -21.86 -4.26 17.94
N THR A 220 -22.79 -3.84 17.07
CA THR A 220 -23.84 -4.72 16.53
C THR A 220 -23.65 -4.85 15.05
N THR A 221 -23.79 -6.05 14.54
CA THR A 221 -23.74 -6.38 13.11
C THR A 221 -25.13 -6.25 12.46
N LYS A 222 -25.23 -6.15 11.15
CA LYS A 222 -26.52 -6.01 10.44
C LYS A 222 -27.46 -7.20 10.63
N ASP A 223 -26.96 -8.38 10.95
CA ASP A 223 -27.72 -9.57 11.28
C ASP A 223 -28.08 -9.66 12.77
N GLY A 224 -27.74 -8.63 13.56
CA GLY A 224 -28.17 -8.45 14.94
C GLY A 224 -27.25 -9.07 16.00
N GLU A 225 -26.09 -9.62 15.62
CA GLU A 225 -25.11 -10.12 16.59
C GLU A 225 -24.46 -8.93 17.33
N ARG A 226 -24.41 -9.01 18.67
CA ARG A 226 -23.72 -8.04 19.53
C ARG A 226 -22.37 -8.60 19.97
N ILE A 227 -21.30 -7.83 19.77
CA ILE A 227 -19.93 -8.18 20.16
C ILE A 227 -19.38 -7.12 21.09
N GLU A 228 -19.09 -7.50 22.33
CA GLU A 228 -18.48 -6.60 23.33
C GLU A 228 -17.02 -6.31 22.94
N CYS A 229 -16.61 -5.04 23.00
CA CYS A 229 -15.25 -4.60 22.68
C CYS A 229 -14.97 -3.23 23.28
N GLN A 230 -13.71 -2.91 23.49
CA GLN A 230 -13.27 -1.59 23.98
C GLN A 230 -12.54 -0.79 22.90
N TYR A 231 -12.30 -1.38 21.73
CA TYR A 231 -11.68 -0.70 20.60
C TYR A 231 -12.32 -1.14 19.29
N VAL A 232 -12.60 -0.17 18.41
CA VAL A 232 -13.10 -0.43 17.06
C VAL A 232 -12.15 0.20 16.03
N GLY A 233 -11.48 -0.66 15.27
CA GLY A 233 -10.61 -0.26 14.17
C GLY A 233 -11.37 -0.09 12.85
N LEU A 234 -11.56 1.15 12.38
CA LEU A 234 -12.20 1.42 11.09
C LEU A 234 -11.16 1.38 9.96
N THR A 235 -11.09 0.25 9.27
CA THR A 235 -10.09 -0.03 8.23
C THR A 235 -10.70 -0.36 6.87
N ALA A 236 -11.94 0.10 6.64
CA ALA A 236 -12.69 -0.12 5.39
C ALA A 236 -12.25 0.82 4.25
N GLY A 237 -10.95 1.00 4.10
CA GLY A 237 -10.31 1.82 3.08
C GLY A 237 -10.00 3.25 3.52
N VAL A 238 -9.34 3.96 2.61
CA VAL A 238 -8.91 5.35 2.79
C VAL A 238 -9.42 6.23 1.64
N HIS A 239 -9.43 7.53 1.87
CA HIS A 239 -9.71 8.53 0.84
C HIS A 239 -8.69 9.67 0.90
N PRO A 240 -8.45 10.37 -0.22
CA PRO A 240 -7.58 11.55 -0.26
C PRO A 240 -7.92 12.59 0.79
N ASN A 241 -6.90 13.09 1.50
CA ASN A 241 -7.07 14.09 2.55
C ASN A 241 -7.14 15.51 1.96
N ILE A 242 -8.25 15.84 1.27
CA ILE A 242 -8.40 17.05 0.45
C ILE A 242 -9.48 18.01 0.92
N ASP A 243 -10.16 17.75 2.03
CA ASP A 243 -11.31 18.57 2.46
C ASP A 243 -10.94 20.03 2.71
N PHE A 244 -9.75 20.32 3.23
CA PHE A 244 -9.27 21.68 3.48
C PHE A 244 -8.96 22.47 2.18
N LEU A 245 -8.94 21.79 1.02
CA LEU A 245 -8.69 22.41 -0.30
C LEU A 245 -9.98 22.80 -1.04
N ARG A 246 -11.17 22.54 -0.48
CA ARG A 246 -12.45 22.82 -1.14
C ARG A 246 -12.63 24.29 -1.53
N ASP A 247 -12.02 25.21 -0.76
CA ASP A 247 -12.07 26.64 -0.97
C ASP A 247 -10.83 27.18 -1.70
N ALA A 248 -9.99 26.34 -2.28
CA ALA A 248 -8.82 26.77 -3.05
C ALA A 248 -9.26 27.17 -4.47
N ASP A 249 -9.13 28.46 -4.79
CA ASP A 249 -9.61 29.03 -6.06
C ASP A 249 -9.02 28.33 -7.28
N GLY A 250 -9.88 27.89 -8.19
CA GLY A 250 -9.50 27.28 -9.46
C GLY A 250 -8.95 25.86 -9.36
N LEU A 251 -8.80 25.28 -8.15
CA LEU A 251 -8.31 23.91 -7.97
C LEU A 251 -9.42 22.90 -8.20
N GLU A 252 -9.28 22.09 -9.24
CA GLU A 252 -10.25 21.04 -9.55
C GLU A 252 -10.05 19.82 -8.66
N LEU A 253 -11.11 19.47 -7.93
CA LEU A 253 -11.21 18.29 -7.09
C LEU A 253 -12.22 17.30 -7.66
N GLY A 254 -11.89 16.01 -7.55
CA GLY A 254 -12.76 14.89 -7.79
C GLY A 254 -12.78 13.98 -6.57
N ARG A 255 -12.40 12.73 -6.74
CA ARG A 255 -12.07 11.83 -5.61
C ARG A 255 -10.75 12.22 -4.94
N GLY A 256 -9.86 12.84 -5.70
CA GLY A 256 -8.61 13.43 -5.28
C GLY A 256 -8.41 14.80 -5.94
N ILE A 257 -7.19 15.31 -5.92
CA ILE A 257 -6.79 16.52 -6.65
C ILE A 257 -6.51 16.10 -8.08
N LYS A 258 -7.29 16.63 -9.04
CA LYS A 258 -7.14 16.27 -10.44
C LYS A 258 -5.82 16.77 -11.00
N VAL A 259 -5.06 15.88 -11.64
CA VAL A 259 -3.79 16.17 -12.29
C VAL A 259 -3.70 15.55 -13.67
N ASN A 260 -2.95 16.21 -14.56
CA ASN A 260 -2.57 15.66 -15.86
C ASN A 260 -1.40 14.65 -15.72
N SER A 261 -0.90 14.14 -16.84
CA SER A 261 0.25 13.20 -16.87
C SER A 261 1.56 13.80 -16.37
N PHE A 262 1.67 15.13 -16.27
CA PHE A 262 2.83 15.83 -15.70
C PHE A 262 2.67 16.16 -14.22
N LEU A 263 1.59 15.66 -13.58
CA LEU A 263 1.22 15.90 -12.19
C LEU A 263 0.88 17.37 -11.89
N GLU A 264 0.54 18.13 -12.93
CA GLU A 264 0.07 19.51 -12.84
C GLU A 264 -1.43 19.52 -12.56
N THR A 265 -1.85 20.41 -11.65
CA THR A 265 -3.27 20.63 -11.36
C THR A 265 -3.87 21.63 -12.37
N SER A 266 -5.17 21.95 -12.20
CA SER A 266 -5.83 23.03 -12.95
C SER A 266 -5.28 24.45 -12.67
N VAL A 267 -4.51 24.60 -11.60
CA VAL A 267 -3.88 25.86 -11.20
C VAL A 267 -2.41 25.88 -11.61
N ALA A 268 -1.99 26.91 -12.33
CA ALA A 268 -0.59 27.06 -12.73
C ALA A 268 0.34 27.08 -11.52
N ASP A 269 1.50 26.40 -11.63
CA ASP A 269 2.50 26.27 -10.59
C ASP A 269 2.09 25.47 -9.35
N VAL A 270 0.95 24.77 -9.42
CA VAL A 270 0.47 23.85 -8.37
C VAL A 270 0.41 22.43 -8.89
N TYR A 271 1.05 21.52 -8.16
CA TYR A 271 1.17 20.10 -8.46
C TYR A 271 0.53 19.25 -7.36
N ALA A 272 0.08 18.03 -7.69
CA ALA A 272 -0.33 17.07 -6.65
C ALA A 272 0.26 15.68 -6.91
N ILE A 273 0.65 15.00 -5.82
CA ILE A 273 1.34 13.70 -5.86
C ILE A 273 0.95 12.79 -4.70
N GLY A 274 1.17 11.49 -4.89
CA GLY A 274 0.85 10.46 -3.89
C GLY A 274 -0.65 10.20 -3.77
N ASP A 275 -1.09 9.73 -2.63
CA ASP A 275 -2.45 9.24 -2.38
C ASP A 275 -3.55 10.29 -2.62
N CYS A 276 -3.22 11.57 -2.57
CA CYS A 276 -4.19 12.65 -2.80
C CYS A 276 -4.35 13.03 -4.28
N ALA A 277 -3.48 12.57 -5.17
CA ALA A 277 -3.54 12.89 -6.59
C ALA A 277 -4.53 11.96 -7.33
N GLU A 278 -5.36 12.56 -8.20
CA GLU A 278 -6.26 11.87 -9.12
C GLU A 278 -5.80 12.09 -10.55
N ILE A 279 -5.21 11.07 -11.17
CA ILE A 279 -4.77 11.11 -12.57
C ILE A 279 -6.01 11.15 -13.46
N GLN A 280 -6.17 12.21 -14.29
CA GLN A 280 -7.34 12.39 -15.16
C GLN A 280 -7.42 11.33 -16.26
N GLU A 281 -6.26 10.91 -16.80
CA GLU A 281 -6.16 9.90 -17.84
C GLU A 281 -5.23 8.76 -17.37
N PRO A 282 -5.70 7.86 -16.49
CA PRO A 282 -4.87 6.76 -16.01
C PRO A 282 -4.58 5.78 -17.14
N LYS A 283 -3.41 5.15 -17.12
CA LYS A 283 -3.07 4.07 -18.05
C LYS A 283 -4.04 2.90 -17.93
N PRO A 284 -4.26 2.11 -19.00
CA PRO A 284 -5.09 0.92 -18.94
C PRO A 284 -4.72 0.00 -17.77
N GLY A 285 -5.74 -0.46 -17.03
CA GLY A 285 -5.56 -1.30 -15.84
C GLY A 285 -5.12 -0.56 -14.57
N ARG A 286 -4.89 0.77 -14.63
CA ARG A 286 -4.53 1.58 -13.45
C ARG A 286 -5.74 2.35 -12.92
N ARG A 287 -5.72 2.65 -11.63
CA ARG A 287 -6.78 3.46 -10.98
C ARG A 287 -6.43 4.95 -11.05
N PRO A 288 -7.42 5.84 -11.13
CA PRO A 288 -7.15 7.29 -11.08
C PRO A 288 -6.45 7.73 -9.79
N VAL A 289 -6.81 7.13 -8.66
CA VAL A 289 -6.17 7.33 -7.35
C VAL A 289 -5.56 6.01 -6.90
N GLU A 290 -4.27 6.01 -6.60
CA GLU A 290 -3.52 4.86 -6.14
C GLU A 290 -2.80 5.18 -4.82
N ALA A 291 -3.43 4.82 -3.70
CA ALA A 291 -2.86 4.99 -2.36
C ALA A 291 -1.85 3.88 -2.07
N ILE A 292 -0.66 3.97 -2.70
CA ILE A 292 0.42 2.98 -2.60
C ILE A 292 1.76 3.67 -2.47
N TRP A 293 2.60 3.16 -1.58
CA TRP A 293 3.91 3.70 -1.28
C TRP A 293 4.79 3.88 -2.53
N TYR A 294 4.81 2.88 -3.41
CA TYR A 294 5.65 2.90 -4.62
C TYR A 294 5.23 3.99 -5.61
N THR A 295 3.93 4.14 -5.85
CA THR A 295 3.39 5.16 -6.77
C THR A 295 3.64 6.55 -6.23
N GLY A 296 3.45 6.77 -4.93
CA GLY A 296 3.78 8.06 -4.29
C GLY A 296 5.25 8.45 -4.45
N ARG A 297 6.16 7.49 -4.27
CA ARG A 297 7.60 7.70 -4.50
C ARG A 297 7.90 8.06 -5.95
N MET A 298 7.32 7.34 -6.93
CA MET A 298 7.54 7.60 -8.36
C MET A 298 6.99 8.95 -8.79
N MET A 299 5.79 9.35 -8.29
CA MET A 299 5.24 10.68 -8.52
C MET A 299 6.14 11.77 -7.94
N GLY A 300 6.73 11.55 -6.75
CA GLY A 300 7.67 12.49 -6.13
C GLY A 300 8.92 12.73 -6.98
N GLU A 301 9.45 11.70 -7.62
CA GLU A 301 10.55 11.82 -8.57
C GLU A 301 10.11 12.58 -9.83
N THR A 302 9.00 12.19 -10.44
CA THR A 302 8.47 12.78 -11.67
C THR A 302 8.19 14.28 -11.52
N VAL A 303 7.52 14.69 -10.42
CA VAL A 303 7.15 16.09 -10.21
C VAL A 303 8.36 17.00 -10.09
N ALA A 304 9.48 16.52 -9.54
CA ALA A 304 10.70 17.31 -9.42
C ALA A 304 11.27 17.72 -10.78
N TYR A 305 11.20 16.83 -11.79
CA TYR A 305 11.57 17.19 -13.17
C TYR A 305 10.63 18.26 -13.73
N ASN A 306 9.32 18.12 -13.52
CA ASN A 306 8.32 19.02 -14.09
C ASN A 306 8.36 20.42 -13.48
N ILE A 307 8.58 20.53 -12.18
CA ILE A 307 8.80 21.80 -11.47
C ILE A 307 9.98 22.59 -12.08
N LEU A 308 11.01 21.88 -12.52
CA LEU A 308 12.20 22.47 -13.17
C LEU A 308 12.05 22.63 -14.70
N GLY A 309 10.84 22.47 -15.24
CA GLY A 309 10.52 22.66 -16.67
C GLY A 309 11.04 21.55 -17.59
N ARG A 310 11.36 20.37 -17.06
CA ARG A 310 11.92 19.24 -17.84
C ARG A 310 10.86 18.27 -18.34
N GLN A 311 9.65 18.65 -18.55
CA GLN A 311 8.51 17.88 -19.10
C GLN A 311 8.67 16.35 -19.06
N HIS A 312 8.46 15.76 -17.89
CA HIS A 312 8.56 14.31 -17.67
C HIS A 312 7.18 13.74 -17.32
N ALA A 313 6.58 13.01 -18.27
CA ALA A 313 5.28 12.39 -18.01
C ALA A 313 5.41 11.27 -16.98
N TYR A 314 4.48 11.22 -16.03
CA TYR A 314 4.40 10.15 -15.05
C TYR A 314 4.07 8.82 -15.73
N ASP A 315 4.95 7.86 -15.55
CA ASP A 315 4.76 6.49 -15.98
C ASP A 315 4.88 5.52 -14.80
N PRO A 316 3.76 4.98 -14.30
CA PRO A 316 3.79 4.02 -13.21
C PRO A 316 4.40 2.65 -13.58
N GLY A 317 4.73 2.41 -14.87
CA GLY A 317 5.23 1.14 -15.34
C GLY A 317 4.24 -0.03 -15.16
N ILE A 318 4.76 -1.25 -15.07
CA ILE A 318 3.98 -2.44 -14.78
C ILE A 318 3.52 -2.38 -13.32
N TRP A 319 2.25 -2.76 -13.08
CA TRP A 319 1.73 -2.85 -11.72
C TRP A 319 2.53 -3.81 -10.87
N PHE A 320 2.88 -3.42 -9.67
CA PHE A 320 3.43 -4.30 -8.66
C PHE A 320 3.04 -3.85 -7.26
N ASN A 321 2.93 -4.80 -6.37
CA ASN A 321 2.76 -4.56 -4.95
C ASN A 321 3.32 -5.72 -4.14
N SER A 322 3.65 -5.47 -2.89
CA SER A 322 4.02 -6.48 -1.91
C SER A 322 3.48 -6.11 -0.55
N ALA A 323 3.08 -7.11 0.21
CA ALA A 323 2.55 -6.98 1.56
C ALA A 323 2.79 -8.28 2.33
N LYS A 324 2.34 -8.33 3.57
CA LYS A 324 2.23 -9.56 4.33
C LYS A 324 0.88 -9.62 5.05
N PHE A 325 0.40 -10.82 5.26
CA PHE A 325 -0.76 -11.13 6.11
C PHE A 325 -0.22 -11.96 7.28
N LEU A 326 0.08 -11.31 8.40
CA LEU A 326 0.88 -11.91 9.47
C LEU A 326 2.28 -12.29 8.94
N ASP A 327 2.61 -13.54 8.82
CA ASP A 327 3.86 -14.03 8.23
C ASP A 327 3.73 -14.53 6.78
N LEU A 328 2.50 -14.59 6.23
CA LEU A 328 2.26 -14.98 4.84
C LEU A 328 2.59 -13.80 3.91
N GLU A 329 3.71 -13.91 3.19
CA GLU A 329 4.14 -12.90 2.23
C GLU A 329 3.32 -12.93 0.95
N TYR A 330 3.08 -11.74 0.40
CA TYR A 330 2.36 -11.52 -0.84
C TYR A 330 3.18 -10.66 -1.80
N GLN A 331 3.26 -11.09 -3.06
CA GLN A 331 3.80 -10.29 -4.16
C GLN A 331 2.91 -10.40 -5.40
N VAL A 332 2.68 -9.29 -6.08
CA VAL A 332 1.97 -9.26 -7.36
C VAL A 332 2.77 -8.45 -8.39
N TYR A 333 2.77 -8.92 -9.63
CA TYR A 333 3.35 -8.25 -10.79
C TYR A 333 2.39 -8.34 -11.97
N GLY A 334 2.15 -7.20 -12.66
CA GLY A 334 1.29 -7.14 -13.84
C GLY A 334 -0.19 -7.34 -13.53
N GLU A 335 -0.89 -8.02 -14.43
CA GLU A 335 -2.35 -8.15 -14.43
C GLU A 335 -2.81 -9.42 -13.70
N VAL A 336 -3.36 -9.23 -12.50
CA VAL A 336 -3.97 -10.30 -11.71
C VAL A 336 -5.33 -9.82 -11.18
N PRO A 337 -6.36 -9.81 -12.02
CA PRO A 337 -7.68 -9.32 -11.62
C PRO A 337 -8.36 -10.31 -10.66
N ALA A 338 -8.96 -9.78 -9.59
CA ALA A 338 -9.65 -10.58 -8.58
C ALA A 338 -10.80 -11.45 -9.13
N LYS A 339 -11.47 -10.99 -10.20
CA LYS A 339 -12.60 -11.70 -10.84
C LYS A 339 -12.23 -12.40 -12.15
N GLY A 340 -10.95 -12.43 -12.49
CA GLY A 340 -10.53 -12.89 -13.81
C GLY A 340 -10.86 -11.86 -14.91
N ARG A 341 -10.55 -12.20 -16.16
CA ARG A 341 -10.86 -11.46 -17.36
C ARG A 341 -11.04 -12.43 -18.53
N GLU A 342 -11.99 -12.15 -19.41
CA GLU A 342 -12.18 -12.93 -20.64
C GLU A 342 -10.88 -12.93 -21.48
N GLY A 343 -10.51 -14.09 -22.01
CA GLY A 343 -9.28 -14.30 -22.76
C GLY A 343 -7.99 -14.37 -21.93
N LEU A 344 -8.10 -14.31 -20.59
CA LEU A 344 -6.97 -14.46 -19.67
C LEU A 344 -6.98 -15.85 -19.03
N ALA A 345 -6.05 -16.70 -19.44
CA ALA A 345 -5.82 -18.00 -18.83
C ALA A 345 -5.03 -17.86 -17.53
N THR A 346 -5.25 -18.80 -16.62
CA THR A 346 -4.59 -18.85 -15.32
C THR A 346 -3.98 -20.24 -15.07
N LEU A 347 -2.71 -20.26 -14.71
CA LEU A 347 -2.07 -21.39 -14.06
C LEU A 347 -1.98 -21.09 -12.55
N TYR A 348 -2.72 -21.81 -11.72
CA TYR A 348 -2.65 -21.67 -10.27
C TYR A 348 -2.15 -22.96 -9.64
N TRP A 349 -1.08 -22.85 -8.88
CA TRP A 349 -0.50 -23.91 -8.08
C TRP A 349 -0.52 -23.50 -6.60
N GLU A 350 -0.93 -24.40 -5.74
CA GLU A 350 -0.92 -24.24 -4.28
C GLU A 350 -0.20 -25.44 -3.66
N HIS A 351 0.70 -25.16 -2.75
CA HIS A 351 1.40 -26.19 -2.01
C HIS A 351 0.42 -26.87 -1.01
N PRO A 352 0.57 -28.18 -0.73
CA PRO A 352 -0.34 -28.91 0.16
C PRO A 352 -0.41 -28.40 1.60
N ASP A 353 0.60 -27.67 2.10
CA ASP A 353 0.56 -27.01 3.41
C ASP A 353 -0.44 -25.84 3.48
N GLY A 354 -0.86 -25.31 2.32
CA GLY A 354 -1.78 -24.18 2.23
C GLY A 354 -1.16 -22.82 2.54
N GLU A 355 0.17 -22.71 2.56
CA GLU A 355 0.91 -21.49 2.90
C GLU A 355 1.68 -20.90 1.72
N LYS A 356 1.71 -21.62 0.58
CA LYS A 356 2.47 -21.19 -0.60
C LYS A 356 1.63 -21.37 -1.85
N ALA A 357 1.63 -20.36 -2.73
CA ALA A 357 0.99 -20.43 -4.02
C ALA A 357 1.71 -19.60 -5.08
N VAL A 358 1.59 -20.06 -6.33
CA VAL A 358 2.04 -19.36 -7.52
C VAL A 358 0.88 -19.30 -8.51
N ARG A 359 0.46 -18.09 -8.87
CA ARG A 359 -0.43 -17.84 -10.00
C ARG A 359 0.33 -17.17 -11.12
N ILE A 360 0.12 -17.66 -12.34
CA ILE A 360 0.68 -17.12 -13.57
C ILE A 360 -0.48 -16.88 -14.52
N ASN A 361 -0.69 -15.62 -14.92
CA ASN A 361 -1.73 -15.22 -15.87
C ASN A 361 -1.11 -14.96 -17.25
N TYR A 362 -1.76 -15.44 -18.31
CA TYR A 362 -1.31 -15.28 -19.69
C TYR A 362 -2.50 -15.20 -20.64
N GLU A 363 -2.31 -14.60 -21.83
CA GLU A 363 -3.34 -14.54 -22.86
C GLU A 363 -3.63 -15.93 -23.41
N GLU A 364 -4.91 -16.29 -23.56
CA GLU A 364 -5.31 -17.58 -24.17
C GLU A 364 -4.96 -17.64 -25.63
N SER A 365 -4.98 -16.49 -26.35
CA SER A 365 -4.81 -16.42 -27.78
C SER A 365 -3.39 -16.75 -28.26
N ASP A 366 -2.36 -16.32 -27.52
CA ASP A 366 -0.96 -16.41 -27.94
C ASP A 366 0.00 -16.84 -26.82
N GLY A 367 -0.51 -17.06 -25.60
CA GLY A 367 0.27 -17.46 -24.45
C GLY A 367 1.13 -16.34 -23.84
N THR A 368 0.95 -15.08 -24.24
CA THR A 368 1.72 -13.94 -23.72
C THR A 368 1.49 -13.75 -22.23
N ILE A 369 2.58 -13.68 -21.44
CA ILE A 369 2.49 -13.49 -19.99
C ILE A 369 1.91 -12.12 -19.64
N ARG A 370 1.02 -12.08 -18.62
CA ARG A 370 0.37 -10.84 -18.16
C ARG A 370 0.61 -10.54 -16.70
N GLY A 371 0.75 -11.54 -15.85
CA GLY A 371 0.94 -11.29 -14.44
C GLY A 371 1.31 -12.50 -13.61
N PHE A 372 1.81 -12.20 -12.42
CA PHE A 372 2.16 -13.16 -11.38
C PHE A 372 1.54 -12.76 -10.07
N ASN A 373 1.03 -13.72 -9.30
CA ASN A 373 0.69 -13.56 -7.91
C ASN A 373 1.34 -14.67 -7.09
N LEU A 374 2.01 -14.28 -6.01
CA LEU A 374 2.84 -15.14 -5.21
C LEU A 374 2.42 -15.02 -3.75
N MET A 375 2.19 -16.15 -3.10
CA MET A 375 1.91 -16.23 -1.66
C MET A 375 2.96 -17.13 -1.02
N GLY A 376 3.63 -16.63 0.03
CA GLY A 376 4.70 -17.36 0.74
C GLY A 376 5.92 -17.72 -0.11
N ILE A 377 6.02 -17.18 -1.31
CA ILE A 377 7.13 -17.40 -2.27
C ILE A 377 7.60 -16.04 -2.78
N ARG A 378 8.91 -15.87 -2.89
CA ARG A 378 9.51 -14.64 -3.44
C ARG A 378 10.10 -14.88 -4.82
N TYR A 379 9.65 -14.08 -5.78
CA TYR A 379 10.30 -13.97 -7.08
C TYR A 379 10.99 -12.62 -7.25
N ARG A 380 12.02 -12.60 -8.10
CA ARG A 380 12.77 -11.39 -8.44
C ARG A 380 11.90 -10.47 -9.28
N HIS A 381 11.69 -9.25 -8.77
CA HIS A 381 10.87 -8.23 -9.42
C HIS A 381 11.34 -7.99 -10.88
N GLU A 382 12.62 -7.74 -11.06
CA GLU A 382 13.21 -7.42 -12.37
C GLU A 382 13.04 -8.53 -13.41
N VAL A 383 12.94 -9.78 -12.97
CA VAL A 383 12.72 -10.94 -13.88
C VAL A 383 11.25 -11.00 -14.30
N CYS A 384 10.32 -10.90 -13.35
CA CYS A 384 8.89 -10.92 -13.62
C CYS A 384 8.48 -9.72 -14.48
N GLU A 385 8.95 -8.52 -14.13
CA GLU A 385 8.72 -7.29 -14.89
C GLU A 385 9.23 -7.39 -16.32
N LYS A 386 10.46 -7.90 -16.49
CA LYS A 386 11.06 -8.10 -17.83
C LYS A 386 10.20 -9.01 -18.69
N TRP A 387 9.76 -10.16 -18.19
CA TRP A 387 8.93 -11.09 -18.94
C TRP A 387 7.60 -10.47 -19.39
N ILE A 388 6.96 -9.70 -18.49
CA ILE A 388 5.71 -9.01 -18.81
C ILE A 388 5.96 -7.93 -19.89
N ARG A 389 7.00 -7.11 -19.71
CA ARG A 389 7.34 -6.01 -20.64
C ARG A 389 7.71 -6.53 -22.04
N GLU A 390 8.43 -7.64 -22.11
CA GLU A 390 8.86 -8.26 -23.37
C GLU A 390 7.79 -9.15 -24.01
N ASN A 391 6.57 -9.21 -23.42
CA ASN A 391 5.48 -10.09 -23.88
C ASN A 391 5.95 -11.55 -24.06
N THR A 392 6.71 -12.05 -23.10
CA THR A 392 7.32 -13.40 -23.18
C THR A 392 6.22 -14.47 -23.13
N PRO A 393 6.26 -15.51 -24.02
CA PRO A 393 5.31 -16.61 -23.97
C PRO A 393 5.41 -17.42 -22.66
N VAL A 394 4.28 -17.86 -22.12
CA VAL A 394 4.18 -18.62 -20.86
C VAL A 394 5.07 -19.87 -20.85
N GLU A 395 5.19 -20.57 -21.95
CA GLU A 395 6.07 -21.75 -22.03
C GLU A 395 7.55 -21.39 -21.86
N THR A 396 7.97 -20.26 -22.43
CA THR A 396 9.33 -19.73 -22.24
C THR A 396 9.56 -19.30 -20.78
N VAL A 397 8.57 -18.67 -20.17
CA VAL A 397 8.60 -18.31 -18.75
C VAL A 397 8.74 -19.58 -17.89
N LEU A 398 7.88 -20.57 -18.09
CA LEU A 398 7.89 -21.82 -17.33
C LEU A 398 9.21 -22.58 -17.48
N GLN A 399 9.77 -22.65 -18.70
CA GLN A 399 11.08 -23.26 -18.92
C GLN A 399 12.22 -22.55 -18.17
N ASN A 400 12.06 -21.26 -17.90
CA ASN A 400 13.08 -20.41 -17.25
C ASN A 400 12.65 -19.97 -15.84
N LEU A 401 11.59 -20.56 -15.26
CA LEU A 401 10.98 -20.08 -14.03
C LEU A 401 11.97 -19.99 -12.84
N GLY A 402 12.94 -20.89 -12.79
CA GLY A 402 14.00 -20.86 -11.80
C GLY A 402 14.91 -19.60 -11.81
N LEU A 403 14.84 -18.76 -12.88
CA LEU A 403 15.52 -17.45 -12.89
C LEU A 403 14.81 -16.45 -11.98
N ALA A 404 13.51 -16.61 -11.78
CA ALA A 404 12.71 -15.73 -10.95
C ALA A 404 12.86 -16.01 -9.46
N ASN A 405 13.27 -17.22 -9.05
CA ASN A 405 13.48 -17.53 -7.64
C ASN A 405 14.42 -16.51 -6.99
N PHE A 406 13.99 -15.90 -5.87
CA PHE A 406 14.70 -14.76 -5.25
C PHE A 406 16.05 -15.21 -4.67
N ASP A 407 16.06 -16.29 -3.93
CA ASP A 407 17.26 -16.84 -3.31
C ASP A 407 17.20 -18.37 -3.21
N PRO A 408 17.65 -19.07 -4.27
CA PRO A 408 17.57 -20.53 -4.32
C PRO A 408 18.52 -21.26 -3.36
N GLU A 409 19.38 -20.54 -2.63
CA GLU A 409 20.22 -21.12 -1.60
C GLU A 409 19.49 -21.24 -0.25
N PHE A 410 18.57 -20.31 0.03
CA PHE A 410 17.88 -20.23 1.31
C PHE A 410 16.39 -20.59 1.23
N TYR A 411 15.77 -20.46 0.04
CA TYR A 411 14.35 -20.78 -0.18
C TYR A 411 14.18 -22.08 -0.96
N GLU A 412 13.13 -22.82 -0.60
CA GLU A 412 12.71 -24.00 -1.34
C GLU A 412 12.28 -23.65 -2.76
N GLU A 413 12.47 -24.58 -3.67
CA GLU A 413 12.19 -24.41 -5.10
C GLU A 413 10.97 -25.24 -5.47
N TYR A 414 9.91 -24.59 -5.96
CA TYR A 414 8.63 -25.21 -6.36
C TYR A 414 8.39 -25.15 -7.87
N GLU A 415 9.32 -24.63 -8.64
CA GLU A 415 9.16 -24.36 -10.07
C GLU A 415 8.92 -25.65 -10.87
N GLU A 416 9.50 -26.79 -10.47
CA GLU A 416 9.27 -28.08 -11.11
C GLU A 416 7.81 -28.55 -10.96
N GLU A 417 7.18 -28.28 -9.80
CA GLU A 417 5.79 -28.62 -9.54
C GLU A 417 4.84 -27.75 -10.35
N VAL A 418 5.12 -26.44 -10.45
CA VAL A 418 4.37 -25.50 -11.28
C VAL A 418 4.41 -25.92 -12.75
N VAL A 419 5.59 -26.29 -13.27
CA VAL A 419 5.74 -26.79 -14.66
C VAL A 419 5.02 -28.11 -14.86
N LYS A 420 5.08 -29.03 -13.90
CA LYS A 420 4.34 -30.31 -13.93
C LYS A 420 2.83 -30.09 -14.01
N LEU A 421 2.31 -29.18 -13.21
CA LEU A 421 0.89 -28.81 -13.25
C LEU A 421 0.47 -28.28 -14.61
N TYR A 422 1.24 -27.37 -15.21
CA TYR A 422 0.99 -26.87 -16.54
C TYR A 422 0.96 -27.99 -17.60
N ASN A 423 1.92 -28.91 -17.53
CA ASN A 423 1.96 -30.07 -18.44
C ASN A 423 0.71 -30.95 -18.29
N GLN A 424 0.24 -31.18 -17.07
CA GLN A 424 -0.99 -31.94 -16.80
C GLN A 424 -2.22 -31.27 -17.40
N GLN A 425 -2.33 -29.94 -17.27
CA GLN A 425 -3.48 -29.17 -17.76
C GLN A 425 -3.52 -29.05 -19.28
N THR A 426 -2.34 -28.98 -19.91
CA THR A 426 -2.23 -28.69 -21.36
C THR A 426 -1.87 -29.89 -22.23
N GLY A 427 -1.49 -31.03 -21.63
CA GLY A 427 -0.97 -32.19 -22.35
C GLY A 427 0.45 -32.01 -22.91
N LYS A 428 1.14 -30.92 -22.52
CA LYS A 428 2.52 -30.62 -22.98
C LYS A 428 3.57 -31.36 -22.14
N ASN A 429 4.81 -31.30 -22.56
CA ASN A 429 5.95 -31.92 -21.86
C ASN A 429 7.11 -30.93 -21.74
N LEU A 430 6.84 -29.78 -21.11
CA LEU A 430 7.86 -28.79 -20.83
C LEU A 430 8.81 -29.28 -19.73
N LYS A 431 10.06 -28.87 -19.82
CA LYS A 431 11.08 -29.13 -18.79
C LYS A 431 11.69 -27.82 -18.35
N LEU A 432 11.89 -27.70 -17.04
CA LEU A 432 12.65 -26.57 -16.48
C LEU A 432 14.08 -26.61 -16.99
N LYS A 433 14.60 -25.50 -17.48
CA LYS A 433 16.00 -25.40 -17.92
C LYS A 433 16.91 -25.44 -16.68
N GLN A 434 17.83 -26.38 -16.65
CA GLN A 434 18.78 -26.50 -15.57
C GLN A 434 19.78 -25.33 -15.61
N LYS A 435 20.05 -24.72 -14.45
CA LYS A 435 21.15 -23.77 -14.29
C LYS A 435 22.47 -24.49 -14.61
N ARG A 436 23.30 -23.93 -15.48
CA ARG A 436 24.66 -24.43 -15.77
C ARG A 436 25.65 -23.76 -14.80
N GLY A 437 26.56 -24.51 -14.20
CA GLY A 437 27.64 -24.00 -13.33
C GLY A 437 27.67 -24.59 -11.91
N LEU A 438 28.41 -23.95 -11.00
CA LEU A 438 28.62 -24.42 -9.60
C LEU A 438 27.30 -24.69 -8.86
N SER A 439 26.28 -23.89 -9.09
CA SER A 439 24.94 -24.07 -8.49
C SER A 439 24.28 -25.40 -8.90
N ALA A 440 24.56 -25.93 -10.09
CA ALA A 440 24.07 -27.23 -10.52
C ALA A 440 24.78 -28.39 -9.75
N ALA A 441 26.05 -28.23 -9.43
CA ALA A 441 26.80 -29.21 -8.67
C ALA A 441 26.35 -29.27 -7.19
N ILE A 442 26.08 -28.14 -6.58
CA ILE A 442 25.56 -28.04 -5.21
C ILE A 442 24.16 -28.69 -5.11
N ARG A 443 23.29 -28.46 -6.10
CA ARG A 443 21.96 -29.06 -6.19
C ARG A 443 22.02 -30.59 -6.30
N PHE A 444 22.96 -31.10 -7.07
CA PHE A 444 23.17 -32.55 -7.22
C PHE A 444 23.61 -33.22 -5.89
N LEU A 445 24.40 -32.53 -5.10
CA LEU A 445 24.86 -33.01 -3.79
C LEU A 445 23.74 -33.00 -2.73
N ARG A 446 22.84 -31.98 -2.74
CA ARG A 446 21.69 -31.91 -1.82
C ARG A 446 20.58 -32.94 -2.07
N ARG A 447 20.42 -33.43 -3.34
CA ARG A 447 19.44 -34.50 -3.67
C ARG A 447 19.88 -35.90 -3.28
N ARG A 448 21.12 -36.08 -2.82
CA ARG A 448 21.71 -37.39 -2.43
C ARG A 448 21.97 -37.54 -0.94
N GLY A 449 21.74 -36.54 -0.11
CA GLY A 449 21.71 -36.56 1.33
C GLY A 449 20.31 -36.44 1.88
#